data_ce1dc7155d02a4fbfb71bb5e4e48176c
#
_entry.id   ce1dc7155d02a4fbfb71bb5e4e48176c
#
_cell.length_a   1.000
_cell.length_b   1.000
_cell.length_c   1.000
_cell.angle_alpha   90.00
_cell.angle_beta   90.00
_cell.angle_gamma   90.00
#
_symmetry.space_group_name_H-M   'P 1'
#
loop_
_entity.id
_entity.type
_entity.pdbx_description
1 polymer ?
#
loop_
_entity_poly.entity_id
_entity_poly.type
_entity_poly.pdbx_seq_one_letter_code
_entity_poly.pdbx_strand_id
1 'polypeptide(L)'
;MVTYTKQEMVGITELGKSLGGYLDKVTTQTLSKVAIIRRNKPEAVIIPIAQYEILQQAYDRLEQKEIEEILSNMSDEDKEISHSKTVEIDL
;
A
#
# COMPACT_ATOMS: atom_id res chain seq x y z
N MET A 1 -4.08 -1.38 14.19
CA MET A 1 -4.10 0.08 14.02
C MET A 1 -2.71 0.57 13.63
N VAL A 2 -2.64 1.41 12.63
CA VAL A 2 -1.37 1.97 12.18
C VAL A 2 -1.11 3.26 12.93
N THR A 3 0.08 3.38 13.49
CA THR A 3 0.49 4.58 14.21
C THR A 3 1.57 5.32 13.41
N TYR A 4 1.60 6.63 13.55
CA TYR A 4 2.56 7.49 12.89
C TYR A 4 3.30 8.34 13.92
N THR A 5 4.61 8.46 13.74
CA THR A 5 5.35 9.44 14.54
C THR A 5 5.11 10.84 13.98
N LYS A 6 5.44 11.84 14.76
CA LYS A 6 5.28 13.22 14.31
C LYS A 6 6.05 13.52 13.03
N GLN A 7 7.23 12.90 12.87
CA GLN A 7 8.08 13.09 11.69
C GLN A 7 7.53 12.37 10.46
N GLU A 8 6.66 11.39 10.68
CA GLU A 8 6.02 10.64 9.61
C GLU A 8 4.73 11.28 9.11
N MET A 9 4.40 12.47 9.58
CA MET A 9 3.21 13.20 9.16
C MET A 9 3.60 14.52 8.54
N VAL A 10 3.05 14.83 7.38
CA VAL A 10 3.36 16.07 6.68
C VAL A 10 2.10 16.62 6.02
N GLY A 11 1.91 17.94 6.11
CA GLY A 11 0.83 18.60 5.40
C GLY A 11 1.11 18.67 3.91
N ILE A 12 0.06 18.68 3.10
CA ILE A 12 0.22 18.63 1.64
C ILE A 12 1.02 19.82 1.09
N THR A 13 0.86 20.99 1.67
CA THR A 13 1.61 22.17 1.23
C THR A 13 3.10 22.01 1.49
N GLU A 14 3.44 21.54 2.69
CA GLU A 14 4.84 21.32 3.06
C GLU A 14 5.46 20.21 2.22
N LEU A 15 4.71 19.14 1.98
CA LEU A 15 5.17 18.05 1.13
C LEU A 15 5.50 18.57 -0.28
N GLY A 16 4.64 19.41 -0.83
CA GLY A 16 4.87 19.97 -2.16
C GLY A 16 6.15 20.76 -2.26
N LYS A 17 6.56 21.42 -1.18
CA LYS A 17 7.80 22.19 -1.16
C LYS A 17 9.05 21.32 -1.05
N SER A 18 8.94 20.13 -0.49
CA SER A 18 10.09 19.29 -0.16
C SER A 18 9.88 17.84 -0.57
N LEU A 19 9.16 17.60 -1.63
CA LEU A 19 8.78 16.26 -2.05
C LEU A 19 10.01 15.36 -2.24
N GLY A 20 11.04 15.86 -2.93
CA GLY A 20 12.26 15.09 -3.13
C GLY A 20 12.95 14.70 -1.83
N GLY A 21 12.96 15.62 -0.86
CA GLY A 21 13.52 15.34 0.46
C GLY A 21 12.78 14.25 1.20
N TYR A 22 11.45 14.27 1.15
CA TYR A 22 10.65 13.23 1.79
C TYR A 22 10.82 11.88 1.09
N LEU A 23 10.89 11.89 -0.24
CA LEU A 23 11.16 10.66 -0.98
C LEU A 23 12.52 10.08 -0.61
N ASP A 24 13.55 10.92 -0.49
CA ASP A 24 14.87 10.48 -0.08
C ASP A 24 14.84 9.84 1.31
N LYS A 25 14.14 10.46 2.26
CA LYS A 25 14.04 9.92 3.62
C LYS A 25 13.34 8.58 3.66
N VAL A 26 12.33 8.41 2.86
CA VAL A 26 11.57 7.15 2.80
C VAL A 26 12.38 6.07 2.10
N THR A 27 13.02 6.39 0.98
CA THR A 27 13.79 5.41 0.22
C THR A 27 15.06 4.98 0.92
N THR A 28 15.68 5.86 1.72
CA THR A 28 16.84 5.52 2.54
C THR A 28 16.45 4.93 3.89
N GLN A 29 15.16 4.80 4.15
CA GLN A 29 14.62 4.26 5.39
C GLN A 29 14.93 5.10 6.63
N THR A 30 15.24 6.38 6.44
CA THR A 30 15.32 7.34 7.54
C THR A 30 13.94 7.51 8.17
N LEU A 31 12.90 7.48 7.34
CA LEU A 31 11.51 7.36 7.77
C LEU A 31 10.93 6.10 7.13
N SER A 32 10.19 5.33 7.91
CA SER A 32 9.56 4.12 7.37
C SER A 32 8.38 4.42 6.45
N LYS A 33 7.70 5.54 6.69
CA LYS A 33 6.55 5.97 5.91
C LYS A 33 6.30 7.45 6.15
N VAL A 34 5.54 8.09 5.27
CA VAL A 34 5.11 9.48 5.46
C VAL A 34 3.62 9.56 5.16
N ALA A 35 2.84 9.94 6.16
CA ALA A 35 1.41 10.17 5.99
C ALA A 35 1.18 11.60 5.51
N ILE A 36 0.40 11.74 4.45
CA ILE A 36 0.06 13.04 3.88
C ILE A 36 -1.23 13.52 4.54
N ILE A 37 -1.13 14.65 5.21
CA ILE A 37 -2.24 15.22 5.95
C ILE A 37 -2.89 16.30 5.11
N ARG A 38 -4.18 16.19 4.94
CA ARG A 38 -4.99 17.21 4.29
C ARG A 38 -6.30 17.32 5.02
N ARG A 39 -6.75 18.55 5.26
CA ARG A 39 -7.98 18.81 6.00
C ARG A 39 -7.98 18.15 7.39
N ASN A 40 -6.84 18.25 8.06
CA ASN A 40 -6.61 17.73 9.41
C ASN A 40 -6.72 16.22 9.55
N LYS A 41 -6.57 15.46 8.47
CA LYS A 41 -6.60 14.00 8.53
C LYS A 41 -5.61 13.39 7.56
N PRO A 42 -5.08 12.20 7.86
CA PRO A 42 -4.26 11.48 6.90
C PRO A 42 -5.13 11.02 5.72
N GLU A 43 -4.70 11.32 4.52
CA GLU A 43 -5.43 10.90 3.31
C GLU A 43 -4.66 9.93 2.45
N ALA A 44 -3.33 9.92 2.54
CA ALA A 44 -2.49 9.04 1.75
C ALA A 44 -1.20 8.80 2.50
N VAL A 45 -0.43 7.84 2.03
CA VAL A 45 0.86 7.52 2.64
C VAL A 45 1.89 7.27 1.55
N ILE A 46 3.11 7.72 1.80
CA ILE A 46 4.26 7.43 0.95
C ILE A 46 5.07 6.34 1.62
N ILE A 47 5.32 5.26 0.92
CA ILE A 47 6.19 4.17 1.37
C ILE A 47 7.15 3.80 0.24
N PRO A 48 8.30 3.19 0.56
CA PRO A 48 9.20 2.71 -0.50
C PRO A 48 8.50 1.70 -1.39
N ILE A 49 8.80 1.72 -2.68
CA ILE A 49 8.17 0.80 -3.63
C ILE A 49 8.39 -0.67 -3.23
N ALA A 50 9.57 -0.99 -2.73
CA ALA A 50 9.87 -2.35 -2.26
C ALA A 50 8.94 -2.77 -1.13
N GLN A 51 8.64 -1.86 -0.21
CA GLN A 51 7.73 -2.11 0.89
C GLN A 51 6.31 -2.35 0.38
N TYR A 52 5.87 -1.54 -0.55
CA TYR A 52 4.55 -1.71 -1.16
C TYR A 52 4.44 -3.06 -1.85
N GLU A 53 5.45 -3.45 -2.60
CA GLU A 53 5.46 -4.74 -3.29
C GLU A 53 5.38 -5.91 -2.32
N ILE A 54 6.10 -5.83 -1.21
CA ILE A 54 6.04 -6.86 -0.16
C ILE A 54 4.64 -6.96 0.43
N LEU A 55 4.04 -5.80 0.73
CA LEU A 55 2.68 -5.77 1.27
C LEU A 55 1.67 -6.33 0.28
N GLN A 56 1.82 -6.01 -0.99
CA GLN A 56 0.92 -6.48 -2.02
C GLN A 56 1.03 -8.00 -2.19
N GLN A 57 2.25 -8.54 -2.16
CA GLN A 57 2.45 -9.98 -2.23
C GLN A 57 1.83 -10.70 -1.03
N ALA A 58 1.99 -10.13 0.15
CA ALA A 58 1.38 -10.70 1.36
C ALA A 58 -0.14 -10.68 1.28
N TYR A 59 -0.70 -9.60 0.79
CA TYR A 59 -2.14 -9.46 0.58
C TYR A 59 -2.64 -10.48 -0.43
N ASP A 60 -1.96 -10.63 -1.54
CA ASP A 60 -2.34 -11.58 -2.58
C ASP A 60 -2.34 -13.02 -2.07
N ARG A 61 -1.37 -13.38 -1.24
CA ARG A 61 -1.32 -14.71 -0.63
C ARG A 61 -2.50 -14.96 0.29
N LEU A 62 -2.84 -13.98 1.12
CA LEU A 62 -3.99 -14.10 2.01
C LEU A 62 -5.28 -14.20 1.24
N GLU A 63 -5.46 -13.37 0.22
CA GLU A 63 -6.63 -13.38 -0.62
C GLU A 63 -6.77 -14.71 -1.34
N GLN A 64 -5.68 -15.23 -1.89
CA GLN A 64 -5.68 -16.52 -2.56
C GLN A 64 -6.03 -17.65 -1.60
N LYS A 65 -5.52 -17.59 -0.38
CA LYS A 65 -5.83 -18.59 0.63
C LYS A 65 -7.30 -18.60 1.01
N GLU A 66 -7.89 -17.41 1.16
CA GLU A 66 -9.32 -17.28 1.42
C GLU A 66 -10.13 -17.81 0.26
N ILE A 67 -9.73 -17.51 -0.97
CA ILE A 67 -10.38 -18.02 -2.16
C ILE A 67 -10.32 -19.54 -2.21
N GLU A 68 -9.18 -20.14 -1.90
CA GLU A 68 -9.05 -21.59 -1.85
C GLU A 68 -9.97 -22.23 -0.82
N GLU A 69 -10.09 -21.62 0.35
CA GLU A 69 -11.03 -22.09 1.38
C GLU A 69 -12.47 -22.01 0.92
N ILE A 70 -12.83 -20.91 0.28
CA ILE A 70 -14.17 -20.73 -0.26
C ILE A 70 -14.44 -21.78 -1.34
N LEU A 71 -13.50 -21.97 -2.25
CA LEU A 71 -13.67 -22.93 -3.34
C LEU A 71 -13.77 -24.36 -2.86
N SER A 72 -13.10 -24.71 -1.78
CA SER A 72 -13.18 -26.05 -1.22
C SER A 72 -14.58 -26.35 -0.65
N ASN A 73 -15.33 -25.31 -0.32
CA ASN A 73 -16.68 -25.40 0.25
C ASN A 73 -17.78 -25.09 -0.76
N MET A 74 -17.42 -24.74 -1.98
CA MET A 74 -18.38 -24.40 -3.04
C MET A 74 -18.48 -25.49 -4.08
N SER A 75 -19.61 -25.49 -4.82
CA SER A 75 -19.75 -26.36 -5.98
C SER A 75 -18.86 -25.88 -7.12
N ASP A 76 -18.59 -26.74 -8.09
CA ASP A 76 -17.71 -26.42 -9.20
C ASP A 76 -18.19 -25.23 -10.03
N GLU A 77 -19.46 -24.96 -10.00
CA GLU A 77 -20.04 -23.85 -10.74
C GLU A 77 -19.59 -22.48 -10.21
N ASP A 78 -19.20 -22.43 -8.96
CA ASP A 78 -18.80 -21.18 -8.31
C ASP A 78 -17.32 -20.91 -8.38
N LYS A 79 -16.58 -21.73 -9.12
CA LYS A 79 -15.13 -21.59 -9.21
C LYS A 79 -14.65 -20.59 -10.25
N GLU A 80 -15.57 -20.04 -11.02
CA GLU A 80 -15.22 -19.01 -11.97
C GLU A 80 -14.96 -17.70 -11.25
N ILE A 81 -13.71 -17.43 -11.03
CA ILE A 81 -13.29 -16.18 -10.44
C ILE A 81 -12.80 -15.31 -11.57
N SER A 82 -13.46 -14.18 -11.78
CA SER A 82 -12.92 -13.23 -12.74
C SER A 82 -11.77 -12.49 -12.07
N HIS A 83 -10.58 -12.80 -12.50
CA HIS A 83 -9.41 -12.08 -12.07
C HIS A 83 -9.35 -10.75 -12.79
N SER A 84 -9.28 -9.68 -12.02
CA SER A 84 -8.97 -8.41 -12.61
C SER A 84 -7.59 -8.50 -13.25
N LYS A 85 -7.50 -8.09 -14.49
CA LYS A 85 -6.22 -8.12 -15.18
C LYS A 85 -5.26 -7.16 -14.51
N THR A 86 -4.14 -7.70 -14.11
CA THR A 86 -3.06 -6.88 -13.59
C THR A 86 -2.39 -6.19 -14.75
N VAL A 87 -2.41 -4.87 -14.74
CA VAL A 87 -1.66 -4.11 -15.72
C VAL A 87 -0.29 -3.85 -15.13
N GLU A 88 0.73 -4.42 -15.75
CA GLU A 88 2.09 -4.12 -15.36
C GLU A 88 2.45 -2.73 -15.86
N ILE A 89 2.84 -1.88 -14.91
CA ILE A 89 3.35 -0.57 -15.25
C ILE A 89 4.85 -0.68 -15.33
N ASP A 90 5.36 -0.56 -16.55
CA ASP A 90 6.80 -0.48 -16.77
C ASP A 90 7.26 0.92 -16.45
N LEU A 91 8.03 1.02 -15.40
CA LEU A 91 8.63 2.29 -15.02
C LEU A 91 10.07 2.38 -15.53
#